data_8fbbfdf56847642287055fbe39a7e49a
#
_entry.id   8fbbfdf56847642287055fbe39a7e49a
#
_cell.length_a   1.000
_cell.length_b   1.000
_cell.length_c   1.000
_cell.angle_alpha   90.00
_cell.angle_beta   90.00
_cell.angle_gamma   90.00
#
_symmetry.space_group_name_H-M   'P 1'
#
loop_
_entity.id
_entity.type
_entity.pdbx_description
1 polymer ?
#
loop_
_entity_poly.entity_id
_entity_poly.type
_entity_poly.pdbx_seq_one_letter_code
_entity_poly.pdbx_strand_id
1 'polypeptide(L)'
;MIRKVLALLALMMGAALLLAPATSPPADAWGFYGHKRINRMACFTLPPELFPFFKRHIDFISDHAVDPDRRRYAVEGEAERHYIDIDRYAKGGQDPFAAMPRKWADAVARFTEDTLKAYGIVPWHIEVMHDRLTRAFQRGDVDRILRYAADIGHYIGDAHVPLHTTENYNGQLTNQHGIHAFWESRIPELSAEGYDHLVGRARFIKRPLDEAWDAVRASHLLVDSVLAVERRLNLTFPDDRKFVFEDRGRGAMRTYSREYAMAYEEAMKGMVEARMNASILAVGSFWYTAWVNAGQPDLDRFEQQDVSDSLKAVLRAEEELWQQRGQGYGRHHE
;
A
#
# COMPACT_ATOMS: atom_id res chain seq x y z
N MET A 1 -38.02 -19.26 48.05
CA MET A 1 -37.63 -17.97 47.46
C MET A 1 -36.14 -17.94 47.00
N ILE A 2 -35.19 -18.40 47.77
CA ILE A 2 -33.74 -18.31 47.48
C ILE A 2 -33.32 -19.04 46.18
N ARG A 3 -33.90 -20.20 45.84
CA ARG A 3 -33.58 -20.95 44.60
C ARG A 3 -34.00 -20.24 43.30
N LYS A 4 -35.04 -19.41 43.32
CA LYS A 4 -35.48 -18.65 42.14
C LYS A 4 -34.64 -17.40 41.88
N VAL A 5 -34.05 -16.83 42.94
CA VAL A 5 -33.14 -15.66 42.81
C VAL A 5 -31.79 -16.07 42.26
N LEU A 6 -31.27 -17.26 42.67
CA LEU A 6 -30.02 -17.80 42.14
C LEU A 6 -30.11 -18.21 40.66
N ALA A 7 -31.27 -18.69 40.20
CA ALA A 7 -31.49 -19.01 38.80
C ALA A 7 -31.58 -17.74 37.92
N LEU A 8 -32.12 -16.62 38.41
CA LEU A 8 -32.17 -15.34 37.70
C LEU A 8 -30.79 -14.67 37.58
N LEU A 9 -29.98 -14.75 38.63
CA LEU A 9 -28.60 -14.27 38.64
C LEU A 9 -27.68 -15.03 37.69
N ALA A 10 -27.84 -16.36 37.58
CA ALA A 10 -27.10 -17.19 36.63
C ALA A 10 -27.51 -16.90 35.15
N LEU A 11 -28.81 -16.58 34.93
CA LEU A 11 -29.29 -16.21 33.59
C LEU A 11 -28.81 -14.79 33.16
N MET A 12 -28.66 -13.86 34.11
CA MET A 12 -28.15 -12.53 33.85
C MET A 12 -26.63 -12.51 33.64
N MET A 13 -25.86 -13.39 34.28
CA MET A 13 -24.42 -13.55 34.02
C MET A 13 -24.12 -14.29 32.72
N GLY A 14 -24.99 -15.16 32.23
CA GLY A 14 -24.85 -15.85 30.95
C GLY A 14 -25.14 -14.92 29.73
N ALA A 15 -25.98 -13.87 29.90
CA ALA A 15 -26.30 -12.93 28.85
C ALA A 15 -25.25 -11.80 28.70
N ALA A 16 -24.40 -11.58 29.71
CA ALA A 16 -23.33 -10.58 29.66
C ALA A 16 -22.07 -11.03 28.92
N LEU A 17 -21.95 -12.34 28.58
CA LEU A 17 -20.77 -12.90 27.90
C LEU A 17 -20.89 -12.95 26.36
N LEU A 18 -21.97 -12.42 25.75
CA LEU A 18 -22.20 -12.50 24.30
C LEU A 18 -22.15 -11.15 23.58
N LEU A 19 -21.72 -10.08 24.25
CA LEU A 19 -21.49 -8.78 23.63
C LEU A 19 -20.04 -8.33 23.85
N ALA A 20 -19.10 -9.17 23.45
CA ALA A 20 -17.80 -8.61 23.06
C ALA A 20 -18.05 -7.82 21.77
N PRO A 21 -17.78 -6.50 21.71
CA PRO A 21 -17.83 -5.78 20.45
C PRO A 21 -16.87 -6.50 19.50
N ALA A 22 -17.42 -7.00 18.39
CA ALA A 22 -16.58 -7.44 17.28
C ALA A 22 -15.73 -6.24 16.91
N THR A 23 -14.46 -6.24 17.28
CA THR A 23 -13.49 -5.25 16.86
C THR A 23 -13.27 -5.46 15.38
N SER A 24 -14.00 -4.71 14.57
CA SER A 24 -13.78 -4.71 13.14
C SER A 24 -12.39 -4.17 12.84
N PRO A 25 -11.70 -4.63 11.79
CA PRO A 25 -10.36 -4.18 11.44
C PRO A 25 -10.31 -2.68 11.08
N PRO A 26 -9.18 -1.96 11.21
CA PRO A 26 -9.04 -0.55 10.88
C PRO A 26 -9.39 -0.24 9.42
N ALA A 27 -9.94 0.93 9.13
CA ALA A 27 -10.20 1.40 7.78
C ALA A 27 -8.87 1.50 7.02
N ASP A 28 -8.86 1.05 5.78
CA ASP A 28 -7.69 0.64 5.03
C ASP A 28 -6.97 1.81 4.35
N ALA A 29 -5.65 1.88 4.52
CA ALA A 29 -4.74 2.74 3.74
C ALA A 29 -4.61 2.22 2.30
N TRP A 30 -4.34 3.11 1.32
CA TRP A 30 -4.51 2.91 -0.15
C TRP A 30 -5.65 1.99 -0.46
N GLY A 31 -6.67 2.28 0.17
CA GLY A 31 -7.68 1.32 0.36
C GLY A 31 -7.26 -0.01 -0.21
N PHE A 32 -7.36 -1.06 0.46
CA PHE A 32 -7.03 -2.40 -0.04
C PHE A 32 -7.42 -2.60 -1.51
N TYR A 33 -8.37 -1.79 -1.97
CA TYR A 33 -8.81 -1.75 -3.35
C TYR A 33 -7.69 -1.32 -4.33
N GLY A 34 -6.95 -0.24 -4.05
CA GLY A 34 -5.91 0.28 -4.95
C GLY A 34 -4.76 -0.70 -5.12
N HIS A 35 -4.18 -1.21 -4.01
CA HIS A 35 -3.09 -2.19 -4.05
C HIS A 35 -3.50 -3.49 -4.73
N LYS A 36 -4.70 -4.02 -4.41
CA LYS A 36 -5.24 -5.20 -5.08
C LYS A 36 -5.39 -5.00 -6.58
N ARG A 37 -5.91 -3.84 -6.99
CA ARG A 37 -6.09 -3.48 -8.40
C ARG A 37 -4.74 -3.38 -9.11
N ILE A 38 -3.75 -2.70 -8.53
CA ILE A 38 -2.40 -2.55 -9.10
C ILE A 38 -1.77 -3.91 -9.33
N ASN A 39 -1.70 -4.77 -8.31
CA ASN A 39 -1.09 -6.09 -8.43
C ASN A 39 -1.83 -6.98 -9.44
N ARG A 40 -3.17 -6.94 -9.43
CA ARG A 40 -3.98 -7.68 -10.39
C ARG A 40 -3.70 -7.26 -11.82
N MET A 41 -3.68 -5.95 -12.09
CA MET A 41 -3.44 -5.42 -13.43
C MET A 41 -2.00 -5.61 -13.89
N ALA A 42 -1.02 -5.59 -13.00
CA ALA A 42 0.38 -5.85 -13.29
C ALA A 42 0.60 -7.25 -13.90
N CYS A 43 -0.21 -8.26 -13.53
CA CYS A 43 -0.14 -9.59 -14.15
C CYS A 43 -0.30 -9.53 -15.67
N PHE A 44 -1.16 -8.65 -16.19
CA PHE A 44 -1.44 -8.52 -17.62
C PHE A 44 -0.35 -7.78 -18.40
N THR A 45 0.65 -7.21 -17.73
CA THR A 45 1.81 -6.58 -18.38
C THR A 45 2.90 -7.61 -18.72
N LEU A 46 2.83 -8.80 -18.11
CA LEU A 46 3.90 -9.81 -18.18
C LEU A 46 4.00 -10.48 -19.54
N PRO A 47 5.22 -10.91 -19.94
CA PRO A 47 5.43 -11.68 -21.17
C PRO A 47 4.83 -13.09 -21.08
N PRO A 48 4.65 -13.76 -22.24
CA PRO A 48 4.02 -15.08 -22.30
C PRO A 48 4.65 -16.15 -21.39
N GLU A 49 5.95 -16.05 -21.12
CA GLU A 49 6.71 -17.01 -20.29
C GLU A 49 6.36 -16.90 -18.79
N LEU A 50 5.91 -15.72 -18.35
CA LEU A 50 5.52 -15.47 -16.95
C LEU A 50 4.01 -15.47 -16.76
N PHE A 51 3.28 -15.04 -17.76
CA PHE A 51 1.85 -14.77 -17.67
C PHE A 51 1.01 -15.95 -17.16
N PRO A 52 1.19 -17.22 -17.65
CA PRO A 52 0.38 -18.35 -17.20
C PRO A 52 0.50 -18.58 -15.68
N PHE A 53 1.72 -18.56 -15.14
CA PHE A 53 1.98 -18.72 -13.70
C PHE A 53 1.32 -17.60 -12.89
N PHE A 54 1.54 -16.34 -13.24
CA PHE A 54 0.97 -15.21 -12.52
C PHE A 54 -0.55 -15.14 -12.64
N LYS A 55 -1.10 -15.48 -13.84
CA LYS A 55 -2.55 -15.54 -14.05
C LYS A 55 -3.21 -16.61 -13.19
N ARG A 56 -2.61 -17.79 -13.05
CA ARG A 56 -3.12 -18.84 -12.17
C ARG A 56 -3.23 -18.36 -10.72
N HIS A 57 -2.25 -17.60 -10.26
CA HIS A 57 -2.17 -17.13 -8.89
C HIS A 57 -2.66 -15.67 -8.72
N ILE A 58 -3.41 -15.13 -9.70
CA ILE A 58 -3.77 -13.71 -9.73
C ILE A 58 -4.59 -13.29 -8.50
N ASP A 59 -5.48 -14.15 -8.02
CA ASP A 59 -6.29 -13.85 -6.85
C ASP A 59 -5.42 -13.82 -5.58
N PHE A 60 -4.46 -14.77 -5.43
CA PHE A 60 -3.50 -14.71 -4.34
C PHE A 60 -2.67 -13.41 -4.37
N ILE A 61 -2.05 -13.09 -5.51
CA ILE A 61 -1.21 -11.91 -5.68
C ILE A 61 -2.01 -10.61 -5.44
N SER A 62 -3.27 -10.59 -5.85
CA SER A 62 -4.18 -9.47 -5.62
C SER A 62 -4.57 -9.36 -4.13
N ASP A 63 -5.04 -10.44 -3.52
CA ASP A 63 -5.56 -10.41 -2.16
C ASP A 63 -4.49 -10.17 -1.10
N HIS A 64 -3.27 -10.65 -1.36
CA HIS A 64 -2.12 -10.47 -0.48
C HIS A 64 -1.28 -9.21 -0.79
N ALA A 65 -1.71 -8.38 -1.75
CA ALA A 65 -1.11 -7.07 -2.01
C ALA A 65 -1.20 -6.11 -0.81
N VAL A 66 -2.07 -6.38 0.16
CA VAL A 66 -2.32 -5.55 1.35
C VAL A 66 -1.71 -6.10 2.63
N ASP A 67 -1.03 -7.24 2.55
CA ASP A 67 -0.40 -7.85 3.72
C ASP A 67 0.69 -6.97 4.37
N PRO A 68 1.48 -6.18 3.65
CA PRO A 68 2.40 -5.23 4.27
C PRO A 68 1.70 -4.24 5.21
N ASP A 69 0.55 -3.69 4.85
CA ASP A 69 -0.24 -2.83 5.73
C ASP A 69 -0.73 -3.55 6.99
N ARG A 70 -1.21 -4.78 6.82
CA ARG A 70 -1.61 -5.62 7.96
C ARG A 70 -0.43 -5.93 8.89
N ARG A 71 0.77 -6.16 8.33
CA ARG A 71 2.00 -6.42 9.10
C ARG A 71 2.47 -5.22 9.93
N ARG A 72 2.10 -3.99 9.60
CA ARG A 72 2.37 -2.81 10.46
C ARG A 72 1.83 -2.96 11.88
N TYR A 73 0.86 -3.84 12.08
CA TYR A 73 0.27 -4.15 13.38
C TYR A 73 1.00 -5.29 14.11
N ALA A 74 1.79 -6.07 13.42
CA ALA A 74 2.42 -7.28 13.93
C ALA A 74 3.96 -7.20 13.99
N VAL A 75 4.57 -6.42 13.08
CA VAL A 75 6.01 -6.40 12.85
C VAL A 75 6.56 -5.01 13.10
N GLU A 76 7.43 -4.88 14.09
CA GLU A 76 8.19 -3.66 14.30
C GLU A 76 9.13 -3.40 13.11
N GLY A 77 9.23 -2.14 12.68
CA GLY A 77 10.03 -1.77 11.52
C GLY A 77 9.34 -2.02 10.18
N GLU A 78 8.07 -2.41 10.16
CA GLU A 78 7.31 -2.50 8.90
C GLU A 78 6.89 -1.11 8.40
N ALA A 79 6.46 -0.24 9.31
CA ALA A 79 5.88 1.06 8.94
C ALA A 79 6.80 1.94 8.10
N GLU A 80 8.10 2.02 8.41
CA GLU A 80 9.05 2.84 7.68
C GLU A 80 9.35 2.35 6.24
N ARG A 81 8.91 1.14 5.88
CA ARG A 81 9.08 0.56 4.54
C ARG A 81 8.10 1.11 3.51
N HIS A 82 7.05 1.80 3.97
CA HIS A 82 5.94 2.28 3.15
C HIS A 82 6.13 3.70 2.60
N TYR A 83 7.08 4.48 3.12
CA TYR A 83 7.21 5.88 2.78
C TYR A 83 8.66 6.36 2.82
N ILE A 84 8.85 7.61 2.39
CA ILE A 84 10.06 8.39 2.63
C ILE A 84 9.71 9.87 2.68
N ASP A 85 9.88 10.53 3.82
CA ASP A 85 9.69 11.96 4.00
C ASP A 85 10.92 12.70 3.44
N ILE A 86 11.05 12.71 2.11
CA ILE A 86 12.25 13.18 1.42
C ILE A 86 12.52 14.66 1.66
N ASP A 87 11.48 15.45 1.88
CA ASP A 87 11.54 16.88 2.19
C ASP A 87 12.27 17.19 3.51
N ARG A 88 12.32 16.23 4.45
CA ARG A 88 13.09 16.38 5.69
C ARG A 88 14.60 16.44 5.48
N TYR A 89 15.09 16.01 4.34
CA TYR A 89 16.52 16.05 4.02
C TYR A 89 16.94 17.33 3.29
N ALA A 90 15.99 18.17 2.90
CA ALA A 90 16.25 19.48 2.30
C ALA A 90 16.47 20.56 3.35
N LYS A 91 17.46 21.44 3.12
CA LYS A 91 17.66 22.65 3.92
C LYS A 91 17.54 23.87 3.01
N GLY A 92 16.74 24.86 3.44
CA GLY A 92 16.74 26.18 2.79
C GLY A 92 16.31 26.17 1.32
N GLY A 93 15.36 25.32 0.92
CA GLY A 93 14.83 25.27 -0.47
C GLY A 93 15.73 24.52 -1.46
N GLN A 94 16.68 23.73 -0.98
CA GLN A 94 17.47 22.84 -1.84
C GLN A 94 16.62 21.65 -2.33
N ASP A 95 16.95 21.12 -3.52
CA ASP A 95 16.36 19.87 -4.00
C ASP A 95 16.74 18.72 -3.05
N PRO A 96 15.78 18.10 -2.35
CA PRO A 96 16.07 17.02 -1.42
C PRO A 96 16.71 15.81 -2.08
N PHE A 97 16.43 15.57 -3.35
CA PHE A 97 17.01 14.46 -4.11
C PHE A 97 18.49 14.69 -4.45
N ALA A 98 18.93 15.95 -4.56
CA ALA A 98 20.34 16.27 -4.73
C ALA A 98 21.16 16.02 -3.45
N ALA A 99 20.52 16.12 -2.29
CA ALA A 99 21.14 15.87 -0.99
C ALA A 99 21.17 14.39 -0.61
N MET A 100 20.27 13.56 -1.16
CA MET A 100 20.06 12.17 -0.75
C MET A 100 20.92 11.19 -1.56
N PRO A 101 21.86 10.47 -0.92
CA PRO A 101 22.55 9.37 -1.58
C PRO A 101 21.59 8.22 -1.90
N ARG A 102 21.62 7.74 -3.15
CA ARG A 102 20.73 6.64 -3.53
C ARG A 102 21.09 5.30 -2.90
N LYS A 103 22.38 5.02 -2.69
CA LYS A 103 22.85 3.76 -2.07
C LYS A 103 22.67 3.81 -0.56
N TRP A 104 22.13 2.72 0.01
CA TRP A 104 21.88 2.61 1.45
C TRP A 104 23.11 2.90 2.31
N ALA A 105 24.25 2.29 2.01
CA ALA A 105 25.48 2.49 2.78
C ALA A 105 25.94 3.96 2.81
N ASP A 106 25.83 4.66 1.68
CA ASP A 106 26.20 6.07 1.57
C ASP A 106 25.19 6.97 2.32
N ALA A 107 23.89 6.61 2.28
CA ALA A 107 22.84 7.29 3.02
C ALA A 107 23.02 7.12 4.53
N VAL A 108 23.31 5.90 5.01
CA VAL A 108 23.61 5.62 6.43
C VAL A 108 24.83 6.38 6.89
N ALA A 109 25.91 6.43 6.09
CA ALA A 109 27.12 7.19 6.42
C ALA A 109 26.85 8.70 6.57
N ARG A 110 25.84 9.24 5.84
CA ARG A 110 25.49 10.65 5.86
C ARG A 110 24.47 11.02 6.92
N PHE A 111 23.45 10.19 7.17
CA PHE A 111 22.27 10.54 7.95
C PHE A 111 22.01 9.63 9.17
N THR A 112 22.76 8.56 9.34
CA THR A 112 22.55 7.45 10.27
C THR A 112 21.33 6.57 9.94
N GLU A 113 21.40 5.29 10.30
CA GLU A 113 20.31 4.34 10.04
C GLU A 113 19.02 4.74 10.79
N ASP A 114 19.14 5.17 12.04
CA ASP A 114 17.99 5.57 12.87
C ASP A 114 17.23 6.75 12.24
N THR A 115 17.97 7.76 11.72
CA THR A 115 17.36 8.90 11.03
C THR A 115 16.64 8.45 9.75
N LEU A 116 17.26 7.56 8.97
CA LEU A 116 16.65 7.06 7.74
C LEU A 116 15.37 6.28 8.04
N LYS A 117 15.40 5.40 9.03
CA LYS A 117 14.21 4.65 9.46
C LYS A 117 13.11 5.57 9.98
N ALA A 118 13.45 6.58 10.78
CA ALA A 118 12.47 7.54 11.30
C ALA A 118 11.73 8.30 10.18
N TYR A 119 12.39 8.56 9.04
CA TYR A 119 11.82 9.30 7.92
C TYR A 119 11.43 8.42 6.72
N GLY A 120 11.52 7.09 6.88
CA GLY A 120 11.10 6.12 5.88
C GLY A 120 12.17 5.69 4.88
N ILE A 121 12.03 4.44 4.41
CA ILE A 121 13.06 3.75 3.64
C ILE A 121 12.52 3.04 2.37
N VAL A 122 11.36 3.41 1.86
CA VAL A 122 10.68 2.69 0.78
C VAL A 122 11.57 2.38 -0.46
N PRO A 123 12.41 3.29 -1.01
CA PRO A 123 13.16 2.97 -2.23
C PRO A 123 14.21 1.88 -1.99
N TRP A 124 14.87 1.87 -0.84
CA TRP A 124 15.83 0.82 -0.48
C TRP A 124 15.13 -0.49 -0.14
N HIS A 125 13.93 -0.41 0.47
CA HIS A 125 13.16 -1.62 0.77
C HIS A 125 12.66 -2.31 -0.51
N ILE A 126 12.27 -1.56 -1.54
CA ILE A 126 11.96 -2.11 -2.87
C ILE A 126 13.15 -2.87 -3.45
N GLU A 127 14.39 -2.34 -3.33
CA GLU A 127 15.59 -3.05 -3.77
C GLU A 127 15.79 -4.38 -3.01
N VAL A 128 15.63 -4.36 -1.68
CA VAL A 128 15.71 -5.58 -0.84
C VAL A 128 14.67 -6.61 -1.26
N MET A 129 13.44 -6.18 -1.52
CA MET A 129 12.36 -7.07 -1.95
C MET A 129 12.58 -7.63 -3.36
N HIS A 130 13.11 -6.82 -4.27
CA HIS A 130 13.53 -7.27 -5.61
C HIS A 130 14.59 -8.39 -5.53
N ASP A 131 15.59 -8.21 -4.66
CA ASP A 131 16.62 -9.24 -4.45
C ASP A 131 16.05 -10.51 -3.84
N ARG A 132 15.09 -10.40 -2.90
CA ARG A 132 14.39 -11.56 -2.31
C ARG A 132 13.60 -12.32 -3.37
N LEU A 133 12.85 -11.60 -4.21
CA LEU A 133 12.08 -12.17 -5.30
C LEU A 133 12.99 -12.86 -6.34
N THR A 134 14.10 -12.22 -6.71
CA THR A 134 15.12 -12.82 -7.61
C THR A 134 15.62 -14.16 -7.05
N ARG A 135 16.00 -14.18 -5.77
CA ARG A 135 16.44 -15.44 -5.11
C ARG A 135 15.34 -16.48 -5.00
N ALA A 136 14.08 -16.08 -4.83
CA ALA A 136 12.96 -17.01 -4.82
C ALA A 136 12.77 -17.67 -6.19
N PHE A 137 12.86 -16.93 -7.28
CA PHE A 137 12.86 -17.48 -8.64
C PHE A 137 14.04 -18.43 -8.88
N GLN A 138 15.25 -18.07 -8.47
CA GLN A 138 16.44 -18.93 -8.60
C GLN A 138 16.28 -20.30 -7.93
N ARG A 139 15.60 -20.33 -6.78
CA ARG A 139 15.36 -21.55 -6.00
C ARG A 139 14.11 -22.32 -6.46
N GLY A 140 13.26 -21.72 -7.28
CA GLY A 140 11.96 -22.30 -7.65
C GLY A 140 11.01 -22.43 -6.44
N ASP A 141 11.12 -21.53 -5.46
CA ASP A 141 10.32 -21.53 -4.24
C ASP A 141 9.02 -20.75 -4.51
N VAL A 142 7.96 -21.48 -4.89
CA VAL A 142 6.67 -20.91 -5.29
C VAL A 142 6.04 -20.06 -4.21
N ASP A 143 6.04 -20.50 -2.96
CA ASP A 143 5.49 -19.74 -1.85
C ASP A 143 6.17 -18.37 -1.69
N ARG A 144 7.50 -18.35 -1.77
CA ARG A 144 8.27 -17.11 -1.69
C ARG A 144 8.13 -16.24 -2.94
N ILE A 145 8.02 -16.85 -4.13
CA ILE A 145 7.76 -16.09 -5.36
C ILE A 145 6.44 -15.33 -5.20
N LEU A 146 5.38 -16.03 -4.82
CA LEU A 146 4.04 -15.44 -4.70
C LEU A 146 3.98 -14.38 -3.61
N ARG A 147 4.50 -14.68 -2.41
CA ARG A 147 4.53 -13.73 -1.29
C ARG A 147 5.34 -12.48 -1.64
N TYR A 148 6.57 -12.64 -2.15
CA TYR A 148 7.42 -11.49 -2.44
C TYR A 148 6.93 -10.70 -3.66
N ALA A 149 6.28 -11.34 -4.62
CA ALA A 149 5.64 -10.64 -5.72
C ALA A 149 4.47 -9.76 -5.23
N ALA A 150 3.63 -10.29 -4.34
CA ALA A 150 2.55 -9.51 -3.73
C ALA A 150 3.10 -8.34 -2.90
N ASP A 151 4.07 -8.60 -2.02
CA ASP A 151 4.67 -7.61 -1.12
C ASP A 151 5.39 -6.48 -1.88
N ILE A 152 6.24 -6.80 -2.86
CA ILE A 152 6.98 -5.77 -3.62
C ILE A 152 6.02 -4.89 -4.42
N GLY A 153 4.92 -5.45 -4.93
CA GLY A 153 3.90 -4.69 -5.63
C GLY A 153 3.24 -3.64 -4.73
N HIS A 154 3.03 -3.96 -3.46
CA HIS A 154 2.57 -3.00 -2.46
C HIS A 154 3.53 -1.81 -2.30
N TYR A 155 4.80 -2.05 -1.96
CA TYR A 155 5.77 -0.97 -1.74
C TYR A 155 6.04 -0.14 -3.00
N ILE A 156 5.96 -0.75 -4.19
CA ILE A 156 6.03 -0.01 -5.46
C ILE A 156 4.78 0.87 -5.60
N GLY A 157 3.59 0.37 -5.26
CA GLY A 157 2.37 1.17 -5.19
C GLY A 157 2.57 2.41 -4.32
N ASP A 158 3.03 2.23 -3.08
CA ASP A 158 3.32 3.29 -2.11
C ASP A 158 4.30 4.34 -2.67
N ALA A 159 5.38 3.90 -3.32
CA ALA A 159 6.35 4.81 -3.93
C ALA A 159 5.73 5.67 -5.05
N HIS A 160 4.55 5.29 -5.58
CA HIS A 160 3.81 6.06 -6.57
C HIS A 160 2.76 7.00 -5.96
N VAL A 161 2.54 6.99 -4.66
CA VAL A 161 1.65 7.91 -3.93
C VAL A 161 2.41 9.19 -3.57
N PRO A 162 1.96 10.38 -4.01
CA PRO A 162 2.61 11.64 -3.64
C PRO A 162 2.76 11.81 -2.13
N LEU A 163 1.73 11.49 -1.37
CA LEU A 163 1.68 11.68 0.08
C LEU A 163 2.56 10.69 0.87
N HIS A 164 3.08 9.63 0.27
CA HIS A 164 4.12 8.79 0.85
C HIS A 164 5.52 9.38 0.77
N THR A 165 5.68 10.57 0.18
CA THR A 165 7.00 11.18 -0.07
C THR A 165 7.23 12.49 0.67
N THR A 166 6.38 12.84 1.63
CA THR A 166 6.42 14.11 2.35
C THR A 166 6.09 13.96 3.83
N GLU A 167 6.73 14.78 4.65
CA GLU A 167 6.37 14.95 6.06
C GLU A 167 4.90 15.37 6.25
N ASN A 168 4.35 16.17 5.32
CA ASN A 168 2.96 16.60 5.33
C ASN A 168 2.00 15.54 4.75
N TYR A 169 2.25 14.29 5.03
CA TYR A 169 1.58 13.14 4.41
C TYR A 169 0.06 13.13 4.58
N ASN A 170 -0.48 13.63 5.68
CA ASN A 170 -1.93 13.66 5.93
C ASN A 170 -2.50 15.09 5.98
N GLY A 171 -1.78 16.06 5.42
CA GLY A 171 -2.19 17.46 5.39
C GLY A 171 -2.14 18.15 6.76
N GLN A 172 -1.49 17.57 7.75
CA GLN A 172 -1.42 18.07 9.13
C GLN A 172 -0.70 19.42 9.22
N LEU A 173 0.21 19.73 8.30
CA LEU A 173 0.91 21.02 8.24
C LEU A 173 0.13 22.08 7.45
N THR A 174 -0.93 21.68 6.74
CA THR A 174 -1.70 22.56 5.85
C THR A 174 -3.20 22.61 6.22
N ASN A 175 -3.58 22.04 7.35
CA ASN A 175 -4.97 21.94 7.83
C ASN A 175 -5.89 21.20 6.84
N GLN A 176 -5.36 20.14 6.20
CA GLN A 176 -6.05 19.27 5.24
C GLN A 176 -6.10 17.82 5.73
N HIS A 177 -6.34 17.64 7.05
CA HIS A 177 -6.35 16.33 7.69
C HIS A 177 -7.27 15.33 6.97
N GLY A 178 -6.74 14.12 6.74
CA GLY A 178 -7.46 13.06 6.03
C GLY A 178 -7.26 13.07 4.51
N ILE A 179 -6.46 14.01 3.97
CA ILE A 179 -6.19 14.07 2.53
C ILE A 179 -5.47 12.83 2.01
N HIS A 180 -4.72 12.14 2.87
CA HIS A 180 -4.03 10.91 2.52
C HIS A 180 -5.02 9.82 2.09
N ALA A 181 -5.87 9.38 3.00
CA ALA A 181 -6.91 8.39 2.70
C ALA A 181 -7.89 8.89 1.63
N PHE A 182 -8.11 10.20 1.53
CA PHE A 182 -8.95 10.78 0.50
C PHE A 182 -8.36 10.54 -0.90
N TRP A 183 -7.06 10.85 -1.08
CA TRP A 183 -6.39 10.73 -2.37
C TRP A 183 -6.20 9.26 -2.79
N GLU A 184 -5.71 8.43 -1.87
CA GLU A 184 -5.29 7.08 -2.22
C GLU A 184 -6.35 6.00 -2.03
N SER A 185 -7.36 6.24 -1.17
CA SER A 185 -8.44 5.27 -0.93
C SER A 185 -9.73 5.69 -1.58
N ARG A 186 -10.26 6.85 -1.16
CA ARG A 186 -11.60 7.27 -1.57
C ARG A 186 -11.72 7.52 -3.07
N ILE A 187 -10.71 8.16 -3.69
CA ILE A 187 -10.74 8.43 -5.12
C ILE A 187 -10.69 7.13 -5.93
N PRO A 188 -9.71 6.21 -5.74
CA PRO A 188 -9.69 4.94 -6.45
C PRO A 188 -10.92 4.08 -6.25
N GLU A 189 -11.46 3.99 -5.03
CA GLU A 189 -12.70 3.24 -4.75
C GLU A 189 -13.89 3.72 -5.59
N LEU A 190 -13.94 5.01 -5.89
CA LEU A 190 -15.05 5.62 -6.62
C LEU A 190 -14.83 5.69 -8.14
N SER A 191 -13.57 5.78 -8.59
CA SER A 191 -13.23 6.16 -9.96
C SER A 191 -12.47 5.09 -10.74
N ALA A 192 -11.70 4.22 -10.09
CA ALA A 192 -10.74 3.36 -10.79
C ALA A 192 -11.37 2.27 -11.67
N GLU A 193 -12.64 1.97 -11.51
CA GLU A 193 -13.36 1.10 -12.47
C GLU A 193 -13.50 1.76 -13.86
N GLY A 194 -13.43 3.09 -13.93
CA GLY A 194 -13.49 3.84 -15.17
C GLY A 194 -12.12 4.16 -15.78
N TYR A 195 -11.02 3.82 -15.13
CA TYR A 195 -9.67 4.10 -15.62
C TYR A 195 -9.25 3.13 -16.73
N ASP A 196 -8.48 3.64 -17.69
CA ASP A 196 -7.82 2.80 -18.70
C ASP A 196 -6.48 2.28 -18.18
N HIS A 197 -6.44 1.00 -17.86
CA HIS A 197 -5.24 0.31 -17.37
C HIS A 197 -4.45 -0.43 -18.45
N LEU A 198 -4.61 -0.08 -19.72
CA LEU A 198 -3.79 -0.61 -20.82
C LEU A 198 -2.42 0.06 -20.86
N VAL A 199 -1.59 -0.27 -19.90
CA VAL A 199 -0.28 0.39 -19.66
C VAL A 199 0.88 -0.14 -20.51
N GLY A 200 0.62 -1.16 -21.33
CA GLY A 200 1.65 -1.80 -22.15
C GLY A 200 2.34 -2.98 -21.46
N ARG A 201 3.51 -3.38 -21.97
CA ARG A 201 4.25 -4.56 -21.52
C ARG A 201 5.32 -4.19 -20.49
N ALA A 202 5.52 -5.08 -19.52
CA ALA A 202 6.64 -5.02 -18.60
C ALA A 202 7.98 -4.97 -19.33
N ARG A 203 8.91 -4.17 -18.82
CA ARG A 203 10.26 -3.98 -19.39
C ARG A 203 11.33 -4.40 -18.39
N PHE A 204 12.49 -4.79 -18.90
CA PHE A 204 13.67 -5.04 -18.05
C PHE A 204 14.19 -3.73 -17.45
N ILE A 205 14.42 -3.72 -16.14
CA ILE A 205 14.95 -2.59 -15.38
C ILE A 205 16.44 -2.82 -15.13
N LYS A 206 17.30 -2.03 -15.75
CA LYS A 206 18.75 -2.18 -15.61
C LYS A 206 19.24 -1.90 -14.19
N ARG A 207 18.63 -0.95 -13.49
CA ARG A 207 19.01 -0.51 -12.13
C ARG A 207 17.76 -0.34 -11.27
N PRO A 208 17.32 -1.42 -10.58
CA PRO A 208 16.07 -1.40 -9.80
C PRO A 208 16.01 -0.30 -8.73
N LEU A 209 17.12 -0.05 -8.01
CA LEU A 209 17.18 1.03 -7.02
C LEU A 209 16.93 2.41 -7.63
N ASP A 210 17.52 2.69 -8.80
CA ASP A 210 17.31 3.97 -9.47
C ASP A 210 15.84 4.13 -9.93
N GLU A 211 15.21 3.07 -10.43
CA GLU A 211 13.80 3.07 -10.80
C GLU A 211 12.89 3.37 -9.59
N ALA A 212 13.17 2.77 -8.43
CA ALA A 212 12.45 3.06 -7.20
C ALA A 212 12.59 4.54 -6.79
N TRP A 213 13.79 5.10 -6.87
CA TRP A 213 14.03 6.52 -6.61
C TRP A 213 13.37 7.45 -7.62
N ASP A 214 13.30 7.06 -8.88
CA ASP A 214 12.64 7.85 -9.92
C ASP A 214 11.11 7.84 -9.72
N ALA A 215 10.53 6.74 -9.24
CA ALA A 215 9.13 6.66 -8.82
C ALA A 215 8.82 7.62 -7.66
N VAL A 216 9.65 7.60 -6.60
CA VAL A 216 9.55 8.51 -5.44
C VAL A 216 9.66 9.98 -5.90
N ARG A 217 10.64 10.29 -6.76
CA ARG A 217 10.82 11.66 -7.27
C ARG A 217 9.60 12.13 -8.06
N ALA A 218 9.10 11.29 -8.97
CA ALA A 218 7.91 11.61 -9.76
C ALA A 218 6.66 11.81 -8.89
N SER A 219 6.54 11.08 -7.78
CA SER A 219 5.49 11.26 -6.79
C SER A 219 5.65 12.56 -6.01
N HIS A 220 6.85 12.84 -5.52
CA HIS A 220 7.13 14.03 -4.71
C HIS A 220 6.83 15.34 -5.46
N LEU A 221 7.13 15.38 -6.75
CA LEU A 221 6.84 16.54 -7.60
C LEU A 221 5.34 16.88 -7.71
N LEU A 222 4.46 15.96 -7.31
CA LEU A 222 3.01 16.13 -7.32
C LEU A 222 2.42 16.54 -5.97
N VAL A 223 3.19 16.53 -4.88
CA VAL A 223 2.71 16.83 -3.52
C VAL A 223 2.03 18.18 -3.45
N ASP A 224 2.71 19.24 -3.95
CA ASP A 224 2.15 20.60 -3.93
C ASP A 224 0.85 20.69 -4.74
N SER A 225 0.74 19.95 -5.85
CA SER A 225 -0.47 19.91 -6.67
C SER A 225 -1.61 19.23 -5.96
N VAL A 226 -1.37 18.09 -5.30
CA VAL A 226 -2.36 17.37 -4.49
C VAL A 226 -2.96 18.30 -3.43
N LEU A 227 -2.11 18.98 -2.66
CA LEU A 227 -2.53 19.87 -1.59
C LEU A 227 -3.20 21.15 -2.13
N ALA A 228 -2.65 21.77 -3.18
CA ALA A 228 -3.17 23.02 -3.73
C ALA A 228 -4.53 22.83 -4.43
N VAL A 229 -4.73 21.72 -5.13
CA VAL A 229 -6.01 21.42 -5.80
C VAL A 229 -7.11 21.24 -4.78
N GLU A 230 -6.88 20.43 -3.71
CA GLU A 230 -7.88 20.23 -2.65
C GLU A 230 -8.18 21.56 -1.93
N ARG A 231 -7.17 22.33 -1.59
CA ARG A 231 -7.37 23.64 -0.92
C ARG A 231 -8.24 24.58 -1.75
N ARG A 232 -8.00 24.67 -3.08
CA ARG A 232 -8.84 25.50 -3.97
C ARG A 232 -10.27 25.00 -4.05
N LEU A 233 -10.44 23.69 -4.20
CA LEU A 233 -11.77 23.09 -4.23
C LEU A 233 -12.51 23.35 -2.92
N ASN A 234 -11.86 23.20 -1.79
CA ASN A 234 -12.41 23.40 -0.45
C ASN A 234 -12.93 24.83 -0.20
N LEU A 235 -12.37 25.84 -0.89
CA LEU A 235 -12.83 27.24 -0.78
C LEU A 235 -14.14 27.51 -1.52
N THR A 236 -14.51 26.68 -2.49
CA THR A 236 -15.65 26.93 -3.38
C THR A 236 -16.73 25.89 -3.29
N PHE A 237 -16.42 24.71 -2.74
CA PHE A 237 -17.39 23.62 -2.61
C PHE A 237 -18.26 23.83 -1.37
N PRO A 238 -19.60 23.58 -1.45
CA PRO A 238 -20.50 23.74 -0.30
C PRO A 238 -20.13 22.83 0.87
N ASP A 239 -19.95 23.41 2.06
CA ASP A 239 -19.49 22.70 3.25
C ASP A 239 -20.43 21.57 3.68
N ASP A 240 -21.74 21.76 3.54
CA ASP A 240 -22.80 20.81 3.89
C ASP A 240 -22.85 19.58 2.97
N ARG A 241 -22.16 19.62 1.82
CA ARG A 241 -22.08 18.54 0.82
C ARG A 241 -20.71 17.87 0.76
N LYS A 242 -19.72 18.38 1.51
CA LYS A 242 -18.34 17.90 1.47
C LYS A 242 -18.18 16.51 2.09
N PHE A 243 -18.95 16.20 3.14
CA PHE A 243 -18.85 14.96 3.88
C PHE A 243 -20.18 14.23 3.94
N VAL A 244 -20.08 12.91 4.10
CA VAL A 244 -21.22 12.00 4.27
C VAL A 244 -20.89 10.98 5.36
N PHE A 245 -21.90 10.40 6.00
CA PHE A 245 -21.73 9.25 6.88
C PHE A 245 -22.08 7.98 6.09
N GLU A 246 -21.13 7.09 5.96
CA GLU A 246 -21.29 5.78 5.32
C GLU A 246 -21.04 4.66 6.33
N ASP A 247 -21.84 3.59 6.27
CA ASP A 247 -21.56 2.37 7.03
C ASP A 247 -20.42 1.60 6.34
N ARG A 248 -19.30 1.50 7.03
CA ARG A 248 -18.12 0.77 6.57
C ARG A 248 -17.86 -0.49 7.41
N GLY A 249 -18.93 -1.12 7.90
CA GLY A 249 -18.87 -2.38 8.65
C GLY A 249 -18.47 -2.24 10.13
N ARG A 250 -18.18 -1.01 10.58
CA ARG A 250 -17.87 -0.65 11.99
C ARG A 250 -18.83 0.36 12.57
N GLY A 251 -19.88 0.67 11.82
CA GLY A 251 -20.80 1.77 12.08
C GLY A 251 -20.62 2.93 11.11
N ALA A 252 -21.40 3.98 11.33
CA ALA A 252 -21.37 5.16 10.47
C ALA A 252 -20.07 5.95 10.65
N MET A 253 -19.24 5.99 9.60
CA MET A 253 -17.99 6.77 9.56
C MET A 253 -18.19 8.01 8.68
N ARG A 254 -17.66 9.15 9.14
CA ARG A 254 -17.61 10.37 8.34
C ARG A 254 -16.52 10.22 7.27
N THR A 255 -16.91 10.35 6.01
CA THR A 255 -15.99 10.30 4.86
C THR A 255 -16.29 11.41 3.87
N TYR A 256 -15.39 11.67 2.93
CA TYR A 256 -15.65 12.62 1.85
C TYR A 256 -16.78 12.10 0.95
N SER A 257 -17.71 12.98 0.61
CA SER A 257 -18.84 12.65 -0.26
C SER A 257 -18.37 12.26 -1.66
N ARG A 258 -19.19 11.48 -2.38
CA ARG A 258 -18.93 11.16 -3.78
C ARG A 258 -18.80 12.43 -4.62
N GLU A 259 -19.64 13.43 -4.38
CA GLU A 259 -19.63 14.68 -5.14
C GLU A 259 -18.31 15.44 -4.97
N TYR A 260 -17.84 15.56 -3.72
CA TYR A 260 -16.55 16.21 -3.45
C TYR A 260 -15.38 15.43 -4.04
N ALA A 261 -15.43 14.10 -3.93
CA ALA A 261 -14.40 13.21 -4.49
C ALA A 261 -14.31 13.32 -6.02
N MET A 262 -15.44 13.30 -6.72
CA MET A 262 -15.47 13.45 -8.18
C MET A 262 -15.02 14.83 -8.64
N ALA A 263 -15.39 15.89 -7.92
CA ALA A 263 -14.91 17.25 -8.21
C ALA A 263 -13.39 17.39 -8.00
N TYR A 264 -12.84 16.71 -6.97
CA TYR A 264 -11.41 16.70 -6.73
C TYR A 264 -10.67 15.91 -7.80
N GLU A 265 -11.16 14.72 -8.18
CA GLU A 265 -10.60 13.90 -9.27
C GLU A 265 -10.56 14.66 -10.60
N GLU A 266 -11.66 15.31 -10.97
CA GLU A 266 -11.73 16.15 -12.16
C GLU A 266 -10.70 17.29 -12.13
N ALA A 267 -10.58 17.96 -10.97
CA ALA A 267 -9.62 19.05 -10.78
C ALA A 267 -8.15 18.60 -10.84
N MET A 268 -7.87 17.33 -10.48
CA MET A 268 -6.55 16.71 -10.58
C MET A 268 -6.20 16.24 -12.02
N LYS A 269 -7.15 16.26 -12.95
CA LYS A 269 -6.92 15.98 -14.39
C LYS A 269 -6.27 14.63 -14.66
N GLY A 270 -6.77 13.57 -14.04
CA GLY A 270 -6.28 12.20 -14.25
C GLY A 270 -4.97 11.85 -13.51
N MET A 271 -4.57 12.64 -12.52
CA MET A 271 -3.34 12.39 -11.76
C MET A 271 -3.37 11.03 -11.07
N VAL A 272 -4.47 10.66 -10.44
CA VAL A 272 -4.60 9.37 -9.72
C VAL A 272 -4.49 8.21 -10.69
N GLU A 273 -5.21 8.25 -11.81
CA GLU A 273 -5.11 7.25 -12.88
C GLU A 273 -3.68 7.13 -13.40
N ALA A 274 -3.02 8.25 -13.69
CA ALA A 274 -1.65 8.26 -14.19
C ALA A 274 -0.66 7.62 -13.19
N ARG A 275 -0.84 7.86 -11.88
CA ARG A 275 0.01 7.25 -10.85
C ARG A 275 -0.28 5.76 -10.67
N MET A 276 -1.55 5.35 -10.71
CA MET A 276 -1.92 3.94 -10.70
C MET A 276 -1.36 3.19 -11.92
N ASN A 277 -1.46 3.77 -13.10
CA ASN A 277 -0.95 3.19 -14.33
C ASN A 277 0.58 3.07 -14.32
N ALA A 278 1.28 4.08 -13.81
CA ALA A 278 2.73 4.02 -13.62
C ALA A 278 3.14 2.92 -12.64
N SER A 279 2.40 2.74 -11.52
CA SER A 279 2.69 1.67 -10.57
C SER A 279 2.39 0.28 -11.15
N ILE A 280 1.31 0.09 -11.90
CA ILE A 280 0.98 -1.18 -12.58
C ILE A 280 2.14 -1.61 -13.51
N LEU A 281 2.62 -0.70 -14.35
CA LEU A 281 3.74 -0.98 -15.27
C LEU A 281 5.04 -1.24 -14.51
N ALA A 282 5.32 -0.47 -13.46
CA ALA A 282 6.50 -0.67 -12.61
C ALA A 282 6.47 -2.03 -11.92
N VAL A 283 5.37 -2.42 -11.28
CA VAL A 283 5.21 -3.71 -10.60
C VAL A 283 5.51 -4.87 -11.54
N GLY A 284 4.87 -4.91 -12.70
CA GLY A 284 5.14 -5.95 -13.70
C GLY A 284 6.60 -5.94 -14.19
N SER A 285 7.20 -4.76 -14.34
CA SER A 285 8.59 -4.62 -14.77
C SER A 285 9.58 -5.11 -13.69
N PHE A 286 9.30 -4.88 -12.41
CA PHE A 286 10.11 -5.44 -11.31
C PHE A 286 10.00 -6.97 -11.23
N TRP A 287 8.79 -7.53 -11.39
CA TRP A 287 8.61 -8.98 -11.43
C TRP A 287 9.36 -9.60 -12.61
N TYR A 288 9.21 -9.03 -13.81
CA TYR A 288 9.91 -9.47 -15.01
C TYR A 288 11.43 -9.38 -14.83
N THR A 289 11.93 -8.28 -14.28
CA THR A 289 13.36 -8.07 -14.03
C THR A 289 13.92 -9.09 -13.03
N ALA A 290 13.19 -9.38 -11.95
CA ALA A 290 13.60 -10.38 -10.96
C ALA A 290 13.72 -11.78 -11.60
N TRP A 291 12.78 -12.15 -12.46
CA TRP A 291 12.81 -13.42 -13.21
C TRP A 291 13.98 -13.47 -14.20
N VAL A 292 14.23 -12.39 -14.95
CA VAL A 292 15.39 -12.31 -15.86
C VAL A 292 16.71 -12.44 -15.09
N ASN A 293 16.86 -11.70 -13.98
CA ASN A 293 18.05 -11.76 -13.13
C ASN A 293 18.25 -13.12 -12.45
N ALA A 294 17.18 -13.89 -12.30
CA ALA A 294 17.22 -15.25 -11.79
C ALA A 294 17.67 -16.29 -12.84
N GLY A 295 17.90 -15.88 -14.08
CA GLY A 295 18.28 -16.76 -15.19
C GLY A 295 17.08 -17.34 -15.95
N GLN A 296 15.94 -16.69 -15.88
CA GLN A 296 14.71 -17.05 -16.60
C GLN A 296 14.26 -18.51 -16.34
N PRO A 297 14.09 -18.91 -15.05
CA PRO A 297 13.67 -20.27 -14.77
C PRO A 297 12.33 -20.60 -15.44
N ASP A 298 12.20 -21.82 -15.96
CA ASP A 298 10.95 -22.33 -16.50
C ASP A 298 9.93 -22.48 -15.38
N LEU A 299 8.80 -21.76 -15.48
CA LEU A 299 7.71 -21.78 -14.50
C LEU A 299 6.60 -22.78 -14.81
N ASP A 300 6.59 -23.38 -15.99
CA ASP A 300 5.57 -24.38 -16.39
C ASP A 300 5.63 -25.60 -15.46
N ARG A 301 6.81 -25.93 -14.96
CA ARG A 301 7.02 -27.00 -13.94
C ARG A 301 6.27 -26.76 -12.63
N PHE A 302 5.85 -25.54 -12.36
CA PHE A 302 5.10 -25.15 -11.16
C PHE A 302 3.63 -24.85 -11.44
N GLU A 303 3.17 -25.06 -12.68
CA GLU A 303 1.82 -24.69 -13.12
C GLU A 303 0.72 -25.35 -12.26
N GLN A 304 0.98 -26.55 -11.73
CA GLN A 304 0.01 -27.29 -10.89
C GLN A 304 0.28 -27.10 -9.39
N GLN A 305 1.27 -26.31 -8.99
CA GLN A 305 1.62 -26.13 -7.58
C GLN A 305 0.77 -25.02 -6.97
N ASP A 306 -0.04 -25.36 -5.97
CA ASP A 306 -0.78 -24.41 -5.16
C ASP A 306 0.09 -23.87 -4.01
N VAL A 307 -0.36 -22.77 -3.40
CA VAL A 307 0.21 -22.21 -2.18
C VAL A 307 0.19 -23.24 -1.06
N SER A 308 1.32 -23.44 -0.40
CA SER A 308 1.43 -24.45 0.66
C SER A 308 0.59 -24.14 1.90
N ASP A 309 0.20 -25.17 2.65
CA ASP A 309 -0.51 -25.01 3.91
C ASP A 309 0.34 -24.28 4.97
N SER A 310 1.67 -24.37 4.87
CA SER A 310 2.61 -23.65 5.72
C SER A 310 2.49 -22.13 5.49
N LEU A 311 2.51 -21.69 4.23
CA LEU A 311 2.34 -20.27 3.92
C LEU A 311 0.94 -19.77 4.32
N LYS A 312 -0.11 -20.55 4.02
CA LYS A 312 -1.49 -20.20 4.44
C LYS A 312 -1.61 -20.04 5.97
N ALA A 313 -0.89 -20.87 6.75
CA ALA A 313 -0.88 -20.76 8.21
C ALA A 313 -0.18 -19.47 8.68
N VAL A 314 0.94 -19.09 8.06
CA VAL A 314 1.65 -17.85 8.38
C VAL A 314 0.77 -16.63 8.07
N LEU A 315 0.14 -16.61 6.90
CA LEU A 315 -0.73 -15.49 6.48
C LEU A 315 -1.95 -15.34 7.40
N ARG A 316 -2.57 -16.45 7.80
CA ARG A 316 -3.66 -16.42 8.79
C ARG A 316 -3.21 -15.84 10.13
N ALA A 317 -2.03 -16.24 10.63
CA ALA A 317 -1.51 -15.71 11.87
C ALA A 317 -1.22 -14.19 11.79
N GLU A 318 -0.69 -13.69 10.67
CA GLU A 318 -0.49 -12.26 10.42
C GLU A 318 -1.84 -11.52 10.42
N GLU A 319 -2.87 -12.07 9.78
CA GLU A 319 -4.22 -11.49 9.75
C GLU A 319 -4.88 -11.48 11.13
N GLU A 320 -4.77 -12.55 11.91
CA GLU A 320 -5.28 -12.61 13.29
C GLU A 320 -4.64 -11.55 14.18
N LEU A 321 -3.32 -11.32 14.04
CA LEU A 321 -2.61 -10.27 14.78
C LEU A 321 -3.11 -8.87 14.38
N TRP A 322 -3.36 -8.62 13.10
CA TRP A 322 -3.95 -7.37 12.62
C TRP A 322 -5.36 -7.14 13.19
N GLN A 323 -6.21 -8.17 13.20
CA GLN A 323 -7.56 -8.08 13.74
C GLN A 323 -7.60 -7.82 15.24
N GLN A 324 -6.60 -8.31 16.00
CA GLN A 324 -6.53 -8.18 17.46
C GLN A 324 -5.95 -6.84 17.92
N ARG A 325 -5.13 -6.19 17.11
CA ARG A 325 -4.46 -4.95 17.47
C ARG A 325 -5.22 -3.75 16.95
N GLY A 326 -5.62 -2.85 17.85
CA GLY A 326 -6.33 -1.62 17.51
C GLY A 326 -5.42 -0.51 16.94
N GLN A 327 -4.09 -0.64 17.00
CA GLN A 327 -3.13 0.39 16.62
C GLN A 327 -1.87 -0.23 16.02
N GLY A 328 -1.45 0.24 14.84
CA GLY A 328 -0.23 -0.19 14.17
C GLY A 328 1.03 0.47 14.73
N TYR A 329 2.20 -0.04 14.35
CA TYR A 329 3.49 0.59 14.61
C TYR A 329 3.74 1.75 13.63
N GLY A 330 4.47 2.77 14.12
CA GLY A 330 4.90 3.90 13.31
C GLY A 330 3.83 4.98 13.08
N ARG A 331 3.98 5.78 12.03
CA ARG A 331 3.06 6.89 11.73
C ARG A 331 1.68 6.39 11.32
N HIS A 332 0.64 7.09 11.75
CA HIS A 332 -0.73 6.82 11.34
C HIS A 332 -0.99 7.39 9.95
N HIS A 333 -1.64 6.62 9.08
CA HIS A 333 -2.07 7.10 7.76
C HIS A 333 -3.49 7.70 7.76
N GLU A 334 -4.16 7.72 8.91
CA GLU A 334 -5.53 8.24 9.06
C GLU A 334 -5.57 9.73 9.43
#